data_e4fdf7e815a18efac247d57e0a3088e1
#
_entry.id   e4fdf7e815a18efac247d57e0a3088e1
#
_cell.length_a   1.000
_cell.length_b   1.000
_cell.length_c   1.000
_cell.angle_alpha   90.00
_cell.angle_beta   90.00
_cell.angle_gamma   90.00
#
_symmetry.space_group_name_H-M   'P 1'
#
loop_
_entity.id
_entity.type
_entity.pdbx_description
1 polymer ?
#
loop_
_entity_poly.entity_id
_entity_poly.type
_entity_poly.pdbx_seq_one_letter_code
_entity_poly.pdbx_strand_id
1 'polypeptide(L)'
;MAIDPIQLTRQLVDIESTTYHEAPAGKFLAEFLAVQGYAVERQPVPQPDPTRTPGGGTGPRFNVYAACKDDQGKGITPEVVLSTHMDTVPPFLGPCREDADFLYGRGACDAKGIIAAQIAAAERLRASKVKVGLLFVVGEERDSAGAKVANESPKGSRFLINGEPTDNRLALASKGALRVEIYAHGKAAHSAYPELGESAIDKLLGALDDIQQLKLPVVEGIGDSTSNIGLIHGGRAPNVIADRAEAHLLVRLVGPSEPIRSAIVAAVAGRCEVIFSLELPFVQMRALPGFETMVAKFTTDIPALTAWGEPFLLGPGSIHVAHTPEEKIAKRELQECVGLYVKLAKALVA
;
A
#
# COMPACT_ATOMS: atom_id res chain seq x y z
N MET A 1 15.69 27.95 -1.23
CA MET A 1 14.29 28.47 -1.06
C MET A 1 13.47 27.36 -0.43
N ALA A 2 12.47 27.69 0.39
CA ALA A 2 11.57 26.67 0.93
C ALA A 2 10.77 26.02 -0.21
N ILE A 3 10.65 24.70 -0.19
CA ILE A 3 9.83 23.97 -1.18
C ILE A 3 8.35 24.17 -0.84
N ASP A 4 7.56 24.59 -1.82
CA ASP A 4 6.11 24.66 -1.73
C ASP A 4 5.50 23.28 -2.06
N PRO A 5 4.90 22.59 -1.09
CA PRO A 5 4.33 21.26 -1.32
C PRO A 5 3.13 21.29 -2.27
N ILE A 6 2.38 22.41 -2.34
CA ILE A 6 1.24 22.56 -3.26
C ILE A 6 1.73 22.59 -4.71
N GLN A 7 2.74 23.43 -5.00
CA GLN A 7 3.30 23.52 -6.34
C GLN A 7 3.95 22.18 -6.78
N LEU A 8 4.68 21.53 -5.88
CA LEU A 8 5.32 20.24 -6.18
C LEU A 8 4.29 19.13 -6.40
N THR A 9 3.22 19.10 -5.60
CA THR A 9 2.10 18.14 -5.81
C THR A 9 1.50 18.33 -7.21
N ARG A 10 1.24 19.57 -7.62
CA ARG A 10 0.70 19.87 -8.96
C ARG A 10 1.59 19.31 -10.06
N GLN A 11 2.90 19.57 -9.98
CA GLN A 11 3.87 19.07 -10.96
C GLN A 11 3.91 17.53 -11.01
N LEU A 12 3.84 16.87 -9.86
CA LEU A 12 3.85 15.41 -9.79
C LEU A 12 2.55 14.79 -10.33
N VAL A 13 1.40 15.40 -10.03
CA VAL A 13 0.09 14.93 -10.52
C VAL A 13 -0.02 15.01 -12.03
N ASP A 14 0.62 16.02 -12.66
CA ASP A 14 0.67 16.17 -14.11
C ASP A 14 1.48 15.06 -14.82
N ILE A 15 2.29 14.31 -14.10
CA ILE A 15 3.10 13.22 -14.64
C ILE A 15 2.37 11.89 -14.43
N GLU A 16 2.08 11.17 -15.51
CA GLU A 16 1.58 9.80 -15.40
C GLU A 16 2.59 8.89 -14.69
N SER A 17 2.10 8.09 -13.75
CA SER A 17 2.90 7.09 -13.03
C SER A 17 2.06 5.88 -12.60
N THR A 18 1.12 5.45 -13.44
CA THR A 18 0.40 4.21 -13.17
C THR A 18 1.37 3.06 -12.99
N THR A 19 1.02 2.10 -12.12
CA THR A 19 1.92 0.97 -11.80
C THR A 19 2.44 0.31 -13.08
N TYR A 20 3.74 0.09 -13.15
CA TYR A 20 4.56 -0.34 -14.29
C TYR A 20 4.95 0.78 -15.28
N HIS A 21 4.46 2.01 -15.12
CA HIS A 21 4.78 3.18 -15.95
C HIS A 21 5.37 4.33 -15.13
N GLU A 22 6.03 4.02 -14.01
CA GLU A 22 6.52 5.01 -13.02
C GLU A 22 7.75 5.80 -13.48
N ALA A 23 8.43 5.35 -14.54
CA ALA A 23 9.71 5.95 -14.98
C ALA A 23 9.70 7.48 -15.15
N PRO A 24 8.67 8.12 -15.73
CA PRO A 24 8.64 9.57 -15.84
C PRO A 24 8.65 10.28 -14.49
N ALA A 25 7.85 9.80 -13.51
CA ALA A 25 7.81 10.36 -12.17
C ALA A 25 9.12 10.12 -11.41
N GLY A 26 9.68 8.91 -11.51
CA GLY A 26 10.99 8.60 -10.92
C GLY A 26 12.12 9.43 -11.49
N LYS A 27 12.12 9.70 -12.81
CA LYS A 27 13.10 10.59 -13.45
C LYS A 27 12.97 12.01 -12.93
N PHE A 28 11.75 12.56 -12.91
CA PHE A 28 11.48 13.90 -12.37
C PHE A 28 11.96 14.01 -10.91
N LEU A 29 11.62 13.08 -10.05
CA LEU A 29 12.01 13.09 -8.64
C LEU A 29 13.54 13.02 -8.46
N ALA A 30 14.21 12.14 -9.20
CA ALA A 30 15.65 12.02 -9.13
C ALA A 30 16.39 13.31 -9.55
N GLU A 31 15.94 13.95 -10.63
CA GLU A 31 16.48 15.21 -11.10
C GLU A 31 16.17 16.38 -10.14
N PHE A 32 14.92 16.45 -9.66
CA PHE A 32 14.50 17.44 -8.70
C PHE A 32 15.34 17.40 -7.42
N LEU A 33 15.50 16.21 -6.82
CA LEU A 33 16.27 16.03 -5.57
C LEU A 33 17.77 16.29 -5.79
N ALA A 34 18.33 15.93 -6.94
CA ALA A 34 19.70 16.25 -7.27
C ALA A 34 19.94 17.76 -7.34
N VAL A 35 19.00 18.53 -7.93
CA VAL A 35 19.04 20.00 -7.96
C VAL A 35 18.92 20.61 -6.55
N GLN A 36 18.13 19.97 -5.65
CA GLN A 36 18.07 20.38 -4.24
C GLN A 36 19.33 20.03 -3.44
N GLY A 37 20.31 19.38 -4.06
CA GLY A 37 21.62 19.08 -3.46
C GLY A 37 21.68 17.76 -2.68
N TYR A 38 20.73 16.85 -2.85
CA TYR A 38 20.81 15.49 -2.30
C TYR A 38 21.77 14.60 -3.08
N ALA A 39 22.36 13.60 -2.43
CA ALA A 39 22.94 12.44 -3.09
C ALA A 39 21.80 11.50 -3.49
N VAL A 40 21.62 11.30 -4.78
CA VAL A 40 20.50 10.53 -5.34
C VAL A 40 20.99 9.21 -5.89
N GLU A 41 20.28 8.13 -5.56
CA GLU A 41 20.49 6.78 -6.06
C GLU A 41 19.19 6.30 -6.73
N ARG A 42 19.31 5.71 -7.93
CA ARG A 42 18.21 4.99 -8.59
C ARG A 42 18.42 3.51 -8.33
N GLN A 43 17.47 2.84 -7.68
CA GLN A 43 17.50 1.41 -7.40
C GLN A 43 16.65 0.69 -8.45
N PRO A 44 17.24 -0.02 -9.43
CA PRO A 44 16.48 -0.70 -10.46
C PRO A 44 15.52 -1.74 -9.88
N VAL A 45 14.28 -1.75 -10.36
CA VAL A 45 13.25 -2.72 -9.97
C VAL A 45 12.86 -3.52 -11.20
N PRO A 46 12.85 -4.87 -11.16
CA PRO A 46 12.47 -5.69 -12.28
C PRO A 46 11.05 -5.39 -12.78
N GLN A 47 10.86 -5.42 -14.09
CA GLN A 47 9.52 -5.47 -14.65
C GLN A 47 8.89 -6.84 -14.37
N PRO A 48 7.57 -6.91 -14.14
CA PRO A 48 6.90 -8.18 -14.00
C PRO A 48 6.97 -8.97 -15.31
N ASP A 49 6.82 -10.28 -15.20
CA ASP A 49 6.73 -11.16 -16.37
C ASP A 49 5.48 -10.76 -17.20
N PRO A 50 5.65 -10.33 -18.45
CA PRO A 50 4.54 -9.88 -19.29
C PRO A 50 3.51 -10.98 -19.59
N THR A 51 3.90 -12.26 -19.46
CA THR A 51 2.99 -13.39 -19.62
C THR A 51 2.03 -13.53 -18.43
N ARG A 52 2.42 -13.03 -17.26
CA ARG A 52 1.63 -13.08 -16.01
C ARG A 52 0.95 -11.75 -15.68
N THR A 53 1.39 -10.68 -16.31
CA THR A 53 0.89 -9.32 -16.05
C THR A 53 0.57 -8.61 -17.37
N PRO A 54 -0.58 -8.92 -18.00
CA PRO A 54 -1.03 -8.22 -19.19
C PRO A 54 -1.10 -6.71 -18.95
N GLY A 55 -0.51 -5.91 -19.84
CA GLY A 55 -0.44 -4.45 -19.70
C GLY A 55 0.73 -3.94 -18.83
N GLY A 56 1.63 -4.83 -18.40
CA GLY A 56 2.90 -4.44 -17.77
C GLY A 56 3.73 -3.54 -18.69
N GLY A 57 4.34 -2.48 -18.15
CA GLY A 57 5.19 -1.56 -18.92
C GLY A 57 6.45 -2.23 -19.42
N THR A 58 7.02 -1.69 -20.50
CA THR A 58 8.31 -2.15 -21.07
C THR A 58 9.48 -1.25 -20.71
N GLY A 59 9.21 -0.11 -20.05
CA GLY A 59 10.23 0.87 -19.66
C GLY A 59 11.00 0.48 -18.39
N PRO A 60 12.07 1.21 -18.06
CA PRO A 60 12.79 0.98 -16.82
C PRO A 60 11.91 1.32 -15.61
N ARG A 61 12.02 0.53 -14.54
CA ARG A 61 11.44 0.82 -13.21
C ARG A 61 12.56 0.98 -12.20
N PHE A 62 12.44 1.92 -11.31
CA PHE A 62 13.42 2.12 -10.26
C PHE A 62 12.83 2.93 -9.10
N ASN A 63 13.28 2.62 -7.89
CA ASN A 63 13.05 3.49 -6.74
C ASN A 63 13.99 4.70 -6.80
N VAL A 64 13.61 5.77 -6.14
CA VAL A 64 14.44 6.93 -5.93
C VAL A 64 14.78 7.04 -4.44
N TYR A 65 16.05 6.80 -4.10
CA TYR A 65 16.58 7.08 -2.77
C TYR A 65 17.41 8.36 -2.81
N ALA A 66 17.27 9.22 -1.79
CA ALA A 66 18.04 10.44 -1.66
C ALA A 66 18.44 10.68 -0.22
N ALA A 67 19.69 11.08 0.01
CA ALA A 67 20.22 11.40 1.32
C ALA A 67 20.95 12.75 1.33
N CYS A 68 21.02 13.40 2.49
CA CYS A 68 21.86 14.56 2.65
C CYS A 68 23.32 14.20 2.30
N LYS A 69 24.08 15.17 1.80
CA LYS A 69 25.50 14.98 1.47
C LYS A 69 26.40 15.34 2.66
N ASP A 70 27.50 14.64 2.78
CA ASP A 70 28.65 15.06 3.59
C ASP A 70 29.50 16.11 2.86
N ASP A 71 30.59 16.54 3.50
CA ASP A 71 31.52 17.53 2.95
C ASP A 71 32.25 17.03 1.67
N GLN A 72 32.23 15.73 1.40
CA GLN A 72 32.81 15.11 0.19
C GLN A 72 31.75 14.90 -0.91
N GLY A 73 30.50 15.30 -0.67
CA GLY A 73 29.39 15.14 -1.61
C GLY A 73 28.77 13.75 -1.63
N LYS A 74 29.17 12.85 -0.71
CA LYS A 74 28.62 11.51 -0.57
C LYS A 74 27.38 11.54 0.32
N GLY A 75 26.39 10.68 0.04
CA GLY A 75 25.23 10.52 0.90
C GLY A 75 25.60 10.01 2.30
N ILE A 76 25.09 10.68 3.33
CA ILE A 76 25.28 10.27 4.73
C ILE A 76 24.24 9.20 5.11
N THR A 77 24.57 8.38 6.12
CA THR A 77 23.59 7.49 6.76
C THR A 77 22.51 8.31 7.45
N PRO A 78 21.23 8.18 7.07
CA PRO A 78 20.15 8.93 7.71
C PRO A 78 19.80 8.33 9.07
N GLU A 79 19.31 9.17 9.99
CA GLU A 79 18.67 8.69 11.23
C GLU A 79 17.21 8.36 10.99
N VAL A 80 16.55 9.15 10.14
CA VAL A 80 15.14 8.99 9.75
C VAL A 80 15.03 8.95 8.23
N VAL A 81 14.26 8.01 7.70
CA VAL A 81 13.87 7.98 6.29
C VAL A 81 12.38 8.27 6.18
N LEU A 82 12.01 9.24 5.35
CA LEU A 82 10.64 9.46 4.91
C LEU A 82 10.43 8.67 3.62
N SER A 83 9.43 7.81 3.57
CA SER A 83 9.15 6.99 2.41
C SER A 83 7.67 7.01 2.03
N THR A 84 7.40 6.84 0.74
CA THR A 84 6.07 6.54 0.19
C THR A 84 6.24 6.01 -1.23
N HIS A 85 5.16 5.62 -1.88
CA HIS A 85 5.19 5.14 -3.25
C HIS A 85 4.99 6.27 -4.26
N MET A 86 5.46 6.04 -5.49
CA MET A 86 5.29 7.01 -6.59
C MET A 86 4.35 6.50 -7.69
N ASP A 87 3.99 5.22 -7.64
CA ASP A 87 2.99 4.68 -8.54
C ASP A 87 1.56 5.04 -8.11
N THR A 88 0.64 4.85 -9.01
CA THR A 88 -0.79 5.10 -8.79
C THR A 88 -1.61 4.02 -9.47
N VAL A 89 -2.83 3.76 -8.98
CA VAL A 89 -3.78 2.92 -9.71
C VAL A 89 -4.20 3.58 -11.03
N PRO A 90 -4.52 2.80 -12.09
CA PRO A 90 -5.15 3.32 -13.30
C PRO A 90 -6.62 3.72 -13.05
N PRO A 91 -7.22 4.57 -13.90
CA PRO A 91 -6.57 5.30 -15.00
C PRO A 91 -5.86 6.57 -14.54
N PHE A 92 -4.91 7.06 -15.35
CA PHE A 92 -4.43 8.43 -15.23
C PHE A 92 -5.59 9.40 -15.54
N LEU A 93 -5.83 10.36 -14.64
CA LEU A 93 -6.98 11.28 -14.75
C LEU A 93 -6.67 12.59 -15.51
N GLY A 94 -5.50 12.66 -16.17
CA GLY A 94 -5.04 13.86 -16.85
C GLY A 94 -4.37 14.87 -15.93
N PRO A 95 -4.18 16.11 -16.42
CA PRO A 95 -3.48 17.15 -15.64
C PRO A 95 -4.23 17.50 -14.35
N CYS A 96 -3.44 17.97 -13.37
CA CYS A 96 -3.95 18.44 -12.10
C CYS A 96 -4.96 19.58 -12.27
N ARG A 97 -6.12 19.42 -11.69
CA ARG A 97 -7.11 20.50 -11.57
C ARG A 97 -7.03 21.08 -10.16
N GLU A 98 -7.36 22.33 -9.98
CA GLU A 98 -7.39 22.96 -8.65
C GLU A 98 -8.52 23.97 -8.50
N ASP A 99 -8.95 24.15 -7.26
CA ASP A 99 -9.77 25.29 -6.82
C ASP A 99 -9.08 26.01 -5.65
N ALA A 100 -9.82 26.81 -4.89
CA ALA A 100 -9.26 27.53 -3.76
C ALA A 100 -8.65 26.61 -2.69
N ASP A 101 -9.27 25.44 -2.44
CA ASP A 101 -8.99 24.60 -1.29
C ASP A 101 -8.30 23.29 -1.64
N PHE A 102 -8.50 22.75 -2.86
CA PHE A 102 -8.08 21.42 -3.23
C PHE A 102 -7.22 21.37 -4.50
N LEU A 103 -6.39 20.31 -4.58
CA LEU A 103 -5.79 19.80 -5.80
C LEU A 103 -6.47 18.48 -6.16
N TYR A 104 -6.81 18.29 -7.43
CA TYR A 104 -7.52 17.13 -7.95
C TYR A 104 -6.69 16.39 -9.00
N GLY A 105 -6.69 15.08 -8.96
CA GLY A 105 -6.04 14.22 -9.94
C GLY A 105 -5.57 12.92 -9.36
N ARG A 106 -5.23 11.96 -10.20
CA ARG A 106 -4.72 10.66 -9.76
C ARG A 106 -3.36 10.81 -9.07
N GLY A 107 -3.25 10.32 -7.83
CA GLY A 107 -2.08 10.48 -6.99
C GLY A 107 -2.08 11.79 -6.16
N ALA A 108 -3.06 12.68 -6.32
CA ALA A 108 -3.11 13.90 -5.52
C ALA A 108 -3.12 13.59 -4.02
N CYS A 109 -3.86 12.55 -3.62
CA CYS A 109 -3.93 12.03 -2.27
C CYS A 109 -2.96 10.85 -2.08
N ASP A 110 -2.95 9.92 -3.04
CA ASP A 110 -2.31 8.62 -2.93
C ASP A 110 -1.34 8.36 -4.11
N ALA A 111 -0.02 8.72 -4.01
CA ALA A 111 0.63 9.34 -2.85
C ALA A 111 1.54 10.52 -3.25
N LYS A 112 1.32 11.19 -4.42
CA LYS A 112 2.17 12.27 -4.95
C LYS A 112 2.14 13.52 -4.05
N GLY A 113 0.97 13.83 -3.44
CA GLY A 113 0.87 14.87 -2.42
C GLY A 113 1.73 14.56 -1.19
N ILE A 114 1.77 13.30 -0.81
CA ILE A 114 2.60 12.82 0.30
C ILE A 114 4.08 12.98 -0.03
N ILE A 115 4.52 12.61 -1.26
CA ILE A 115 5.89 12.85 -1.74
C ILE A 115 6.26 14.32 -1.58
N ALA A 116 5.40 15.23 -2.03
CA ALA A 116 5.66 16.65 -1.95
C ALA A 116 5.78 17.16 -0.51
N ALA A 117 4.91 16.69 0.40
CA ALA A 117 4.96 17.04 1.81
C ALA A 117 6.23 16.49 2.48
N GLN A 118 6.63 15.26 2.18
CA GLN A 118 7.86 14.64 2.69
C GLN A 118 9.12 15.38 2.22
N ILE A 119 9.20 15.75 0.94
CA ILE A 119 10.33 16.52 0.40
C ILE A 119 10.42 17.89 1.09
N ALA A 120 9.28 18.60 1.25
CA ALA A 120 9.26 19.88 1.93
C ALA A 120 9.67 19.75 3.43
N ALA A 121 9.26 18.66 4.10
CA ALA A 121 9.67 18.37 5.47
C ALA A 121 11.17 18.04 5.56
N ALA A 122 11.69 17.25 4.62
CA ALA A 122 13.10 16.89 4.58
C ALA A 122 14.01 18.14 4.46
N GLU A 123 13.61 19.15 3.68
CA GLU A 123 14.33 20.41 3.59
C GLU A 123 14.38 21.16 4.93
N ARG A 124 13.27 21.18 5.67
CA ARG A 124 13.22 21.80 7.01
C ARG A 124 14.04 21.01 8.04
N LEU A 125 14.04 19.68 7.94
CA LEU A 125 14.86 18.80 8.80
C LEU A 125 16.34 18.98 8.51
N ARG A 126 16.75 19.04 7.23
CA ARG A 126 18.13 19.31 6.81
C ARG A 126 18.62 20.66 7.33
N ALA A 127 17.80 21.70 7.23
CA ALA A 127 18.13 23.02 7.80
C ALA A 127 18.28 23.00 9.33
N SER A 128 17.60 22.05 10.01
CA SER A 128 17.74 21.80 11.44
C SER A 128 18.86 20.79 11.79
N LYS A 129 19.69 20.39 10.83
CA LYS A 129 20.80 19.41 10.95
C LYS A 129 20.37 17.99 11.33
N VAL A 130 19.11 17.62 11.11
CA VAL A 130 18.64 16.23 11.22
C VAL A 130 19.10 15.45 9.99
N LYS A 131 19.70 14.27 10.20
CA LYS A 131 20.15 13.39 9.13
C LYS A 131 18.94 12.65 8.55
N VAL A 132 18.32 13.23 7.53
CA VAL A 132 17.13 12.70 6.88
C VAL A 132 17.45 12.10 5.52
N GLY A 133 16.80 10.99 5.18
CA GLY A 133 16.74 10.38 3.85
C GLY A 133 15.31 10.38 3.31
N LEU A 134 15.18 10.20 2.02
CA LEU A 134 13.93 10.06 1.28
C LEU A 134 13.98 8.76 0.47
N LEU A 135 12.91 7.99 0.47
CA LEU A 135 12.79 6.76 -0.31
C LEU A 135 11.41 6.74 -0.99
N PHE A 136 11.41 6.88 -2.30
CA PHE A 136 10.20 6.79 -3.12
C PHE A 136 10.23 5.51 -3.93
N VAL A 137 9.28 4.61 -3.66
CA VAL A 137 9.25 3.26 -4.22
C VAL A 137 8.21 3.12 -5.33
N VAL A 138 8.34 2.07 -6.13
CA VAL A 138 7.42 1.71 -7.22
C VAL A 138 6.66 0.44 -6.88
N GLY A 139 5.41 0.31 -7.36
CA GLY A 139 4.66 -0.95 -7.32
C GLY A 139 3.95 -1.24 -6.01
N GLU A 140 3.72 -0.26 -5.14
CA GLU A 140 2.94 -0.42 -3.90
C GLU A 140 1.53 -0.93 -4.20
N GLU A 141 0.88 -0.33 -5.18
CA GLU A 141 -0.50 -0.59 -5.61
C GLU A 141 -0.74 -2.01 -6.17
N ARG A 142 0.31 -2.84 -6.24
CA ARG A 142 0.24 -4.20 -6.78
C ARG A 142 0.93 -5.25 -5.93
N ASP A 143 2.22 -5.12 -5.73
CA ASP A 143 3.06 -6.20 -5.20
C ASP A 143 4.21 -5.73 -4.30
N SER A 144 4.30 -4.43 -4.01
CA SER A 144 5.38 -3.81 -3.23
C SER A 144 6.79 -4.16 -3.79
N ALA A 145 6.91 -4.30 -5.11
CA ALA A 145 8.18 -4.73 -5.73
C ALA A 145 9.33 -3.77 -5.40
N GLY A 146 9.07 -2.46 -5.44
CA GLY A 146 10.05 -1.43 -5.09
C GLY A 146 10.50 -1.52 -3.64
N ALA A 147 9.57 -1.67 -2.71
CA ALA A 147 9.88 -1.81 -1.29
C ALA A 147 10.71 -3.06 -1.00
N LYS A 148 10.39 -4.19 -1.64
CA LYS A 148 11.17 -5.43 -1.53
C LYS A 148 12.61 -5.24 -2.00
N VAL A 149 12.81 -4.61 -3.17
CA VAL A 149 14.15 -4.29 -3.68
C VAL A 149 14.89 -3.33 -2.75
N ALA A 150 14.22 -2.28 -2.25
CA ALA A 150 14.82 -1.35 -1.30
C ALA A 150 15.28 -2.06 -0.02
N ASN A 151 14.53 -3.04 0.45
CA ASN A 151 14.83 -3.80 1.66
C ASN A 151 16.08 -4.69 1.55
N GLU A 152 16.51 -5.03 0.34
CA GLU A 152 17.77 -5.75 0.08
C GLU A 152 19.01 -4.86 0.30
N SER A 153 18.83 -3.53 0.26
CA SER A 153 19.94 -2.56 0.37
C SER A 153 19.60 -1.40 1.31
N PRO A 154 19.32 -1.69 2.61
CA PRO A 154 18.96 -0.68 3.59
C PRO A 154 20.12 0.29 3.82
N LYS A 155 19.82 1.52 4.25
CA LYS A 155 20.82 2.57 4.44
C LYS A 155 21.18 2.83 5.92
N GLY A 156 20.72 1.97 6.82
CA GLY A 156 21.09 2.03 8.25
C GLY A 156 20.31 3.07 9.05
N SER A 157 19.13 3.48 8.60
CA SER A 157 18.24 4.36 9.36
C SER A 157 17.72 3.69 10.63
N ARG A 158 17.52 4.50 11.69
CA ARG A 158 16.91 4.05 12.94
C ARG A 158 15.37 4.02 12.83
N PHE A 159 14.82 4.92 12.04
CA PHE A 159 13.38 5.14 11.93
C PHE A 159 12.96 5.28 10.47
N LEU A 160 11.81 4.70 10.15
CA LEU A 160 11.12 4.81 8.89
C LEU A 160 9.77 5.50 9.11
N ILE A 161 9.51 6.62 8.45
CA ILE A 161 8.20 7.25 8.42
C ILE A 161 7.61 7.02 7.05
N ASN A 162 6.75 6.02 6.92
CA ASN A 162 6.02 5.74 5.70
C ASN A 162 4.83 6.69 5.57
N GLY A 163 4.55 7.12 4.37
CA GLY A 163 3.47 8.06 4.06
C GLY A 163 2.34 7.38 3.34
N GLU A 164 1.13 7.49 3.91
CA GLU A 164 -0.14 7.04 3.34
C GLU A 164 -1.25 8.02 3.75
N PRO A 165 -2.42 8.03 3.08
CA PRO A 165 -3.54 8.90 3.47
C PRO A 165 -4.11 8.53 4.85
N THR A 166 -3.68 9.22 5.91
CA THR A 166 -4.09 8.98 7.30
C THR A 166 -4.80 10.18 7.94
N ASP A 167 -5.31 11.11 7.12
CA ASP A 167 -5.96 12.35 7.61
C ASP A 167 -5.04 13.14 8.58
N ASN A 168 -3.73 13.19 8.34
CA ASN A 168 -2.72 13.81 9.21
C ASN A 168 -2.65 13.20 10.63
N ARG A 169 -3.08 11.96 10.83
CA ARG A 169 -3.04 11.25 12.11
C ARG A 169 -1.96 10.16 12.09
N LEU A 170 -1.27 10.00 13.22
CA LEU A 170 -0.26 8.97 13.40
C LEU A 170 -0.97 7.60 13.56
N ALA A 171 -0.63 6.64 12.71
CA ALA A 171 -1.25 5.33 12.79
C ALA A 171 -0.67 4.50 13.96
N LEU A 172 -1.55 3.88 14.73
CA LEU A 172 -1.21 2.90 15.77
C LEU A 172 -0.98 1.52 15.20
N ALA A 173 -1.58 1.26 14.05
CA ALA A 173 -1.44 0.01 13.32
C ALA A 173 -1.88 0.16 11.86
N SER A 174 -1.40 -0.76 11.02
CA SER A 174 -1.90 -1.04 9.69
C SER A 174 -2.42 -2.48 9.65
N LYS A 175 -3.68 -2.67 9.22
CA LYS A 175 -4.27 -4.00 9.11
C LYS A 175 -3.58 -4.79 8.00
N GLY A 176 -3.30 -6.06 8.27
CA GLY A 176 -2.81 -6.97 7.26
C GLY A 176 -3.90 -7.41 6.28
N ALA A 177 -3.52 -8.21 5.30
CA ALA A 177 -4.43 -8.80 4.33
C ALA A 177 -4.07 -10.27 4.09
N LEU A 178 -5.09 -11.11 4.04
CA LEU A 178 -4.99 -12.53 3.66
C LEU A 178 -5.98 -12.78 2.52
N ARG A 179 -5.45 -13.13 1.34
CA ARG A 179 -6.28 -13.56 0.22
C ARG A 179 -6.46 -15.07 0.27
N VAL A 180 -7.71 -15.48 0.22
CA VAL A 180 -8.10 -16.89 0.28
C VAL A 180 -8.86 -17.24 -0.98
N GLU A 181 -8.44 -18.29 -1.65
CA GLU A 181 -9.11 -18.86 -2.82
C GLU A 181 -9.64 -20.23 -2.42
N ILE A 182 -10.92 -20.48 -2.73
CA ILE A 182 -11.64 -21.70 -2.34
C ILE A 182 -12.17 -22.35 -3.60
N TYR A 183 -11.81 -23.61 -3.81
CA TYR A 183 -12.19 -24.39 -4.99
C TYR A 183 -13.03 -25.60 -4.57
N ALA A 184 -14.22 -25.71 -5.12
CA ALA A 184 -15.10 -26.85 -4.94
C ALA A 184 -15.15 -27.71 -6.21
N HIS A 185 -15.03 -28.99 -6.04
CA HIS A 185 -15.15 -29.99 -7.09
C HIS A 185 -16.37 -30.87 -6.87
N GLY A 186 -17.08 -31.17 -7.94
CA GLY A 186 -18.27 -32.00 -7.95
C GLY A 186 -18.27 -32.98 -9.11
N LYS A 187 -19.45 -33.45 -9.43
CA LYS A 187 -19.69 -34.37 -10.57
C LYS A 187 -20.88 -33.87 -11.40
N ALA A 188 -20.63 -33.56 -12.66
CA ALA A 188 -21.69 -33.15 -13.57
C ALA A 188 -22.72 -34.25 -13.82
N ALA A 189 -24.00 -33.87 -13.83
CA ALA A 189 -25.11 -34.72 -14.22
C ALA A 189 -26.25 -33.86 -14.75
N HIS A 190 -27.25 -34.48 -15.36
CA HIS A 190 -28.48 -33.80 -15.73
C HIS A 190 -29.28 -33.42 -14.47
N SER A 191 -29.72 -32.17 -14.34
CA SER A 191 -30.37 -31.66 -13.12
C SER A 191 -31.65 -32.39 -12.71
N ALA A 192 -32.30 -33.13 -13.65
CA ALA A 192 -33.45 -33.97 -13.37
C ALA A 192 -33.08 -35.29 -12.62
N TYR A 193 -31.81 -35.62 -12.52
CA TYR A 193 -31.28 -36.82 -11.85
C TYR A 193 -30.18 -36.44 -10.89
N PRO A 194 -30.51 -35.72 -9.79
CA PRO A 194 -29.53 -35.18 -8.87
C PRO A 194 -28.69 -36.27 -8.18
N GLU A 195 -29.23 -37.48 -8.04
CA GLU A 195 -28.54 -38.65 -7.44
C GLU A 195 -27.35 -39.16 -8.27
N LEU A 196 -27.23 -38.76 -9.53
CA LEU A 196 -26.10 -39.13 -10.39
C LEU A 196 -24.95 -38.11 -10.39
N GLY A 197 -25.19 -36.95 -9.81
CA GLY A 197 -24.22 -35.86 -9.73
C GLY A 197 -23.82 -35.47 -8.30
N GLU A 198 -22.95 -34.49 -8.21
CA GLU A 198 -22.55 -33.85 -6.97
C GLU A 198 -22.29 -32.36 -7.22
N SER A 199 -23.08 -31.49 -6.60
CA SER A 199 -23.02 -30.06 -6.88
C SER A 199 -21.82 -29.38 -6.19
N ALA A 200 -20.86 -28.88 -6.99
CA ALA A 200 -19.77 -28.05 -6.50
C ALA A 200 -20.27 -26.70 -5.93
N ILE A 201 -21.35 -26.17 -6.51
CA ILE A 201 -21.95 -24.92 -6.00
C ILE A 201 -22.49 -25.13 -4.59
N ASP A 202 -23.22 -26.21 -4.33
CA ASP A 202 -23.78 -26.46 -3.00
C ASP A 202 -22.69 -26.68 -1.96
N LYS A 203 -21.61 -27.39 -2.33
CA LYS A 203 -20.41 -27.54 -1.46
C LYS A 203 -19.80 -26.18 -1.13
N LEU A 204 -19.61 -25.33 -2.14
CA LEU A 204 -19.04 -24.00 -1.98
C LEU A 204 -19.91 -23.11 -1.10
N LEU A 205 -21.21 -23.06 -1.36
CA LEU A 205 -22.14 -22.27 -0.55
C LEU A 205 -22.14 -22.68 0.91
N GLY A 206 -22.18 -23.99 1.19
CA GLY A 206 -22.08 -24.50 2.57
C GLY A 206 -20.72 -24.16 3.23
N ALA A 207 -19.61 -24.21 2.48
CA ALA A 207 -18.31 -23.82 2.98
C ALA A 207 -18.22 -22.31 3.28
N LEU A 208 -18.79 -21.47 2.40
CA LEU A 208 -18.83 -20.02 2.60
C LEU A 208 -19.72 -19.62 3.78
N ASP A 209 -20.85 -20.30 3.97
CA ASP A 209 -21.71 -20.05 5.14
C ASP A 209 -20.96 -20.34 6.44
N ASP A 210 -20.26 -21.49 6.54
CA ASP A 210 -19.45 -21.82 7.71
C ASP A 210 -18.31 -20.80 7.94
N ILE A 211 -17.65 -20.32 6.87
CA ILE A 211 -16.64 -19.27 6.98
C ILE A 211 -17.24 -17.97 7.50
N GLN A 212 -18.42 -17.58 7.06
CA GLN A 212 -19.09 -16.36 7.51
C GLN A 212 -19.49 -16.42 9.00
N GLN A 213 -19.68 -17.62 9.55
CA GLN A 213 -19.97 -17.82 10.98
C GLN A 213 -18.71 -17.82 11.86
N LEU A 214 -17.51 -17.78 11.28
CA LEU A 214 -16.27 -17.75 12.06
C LEU A 214 -16.19 -16.46 12.89
N LYS A 215 -15.85 -16.61 14.16
CA LYS A 215 -15.52 -15.49 15.04
C LYS A 215 -14.09 -15.03 14.73
N LEU A 216 -14.00 -13.93 14.00
CA LEU A 216 -12.72 -13.34 13.66
C LEU A 216 -12.11 -12.59 14.87
N PRO A 217 -10.77 -12.51 14.98
CA PRO A 217 -10.09 -11.80 16.06
C PRO A 217 -10.50 -10.33 16.17
N VAL A 218 -10.61 -9.87 17.41
CA VAL A 218 -10.81 -8.45 17.78
C VAL A 218 -9.68 -8.07 18.72
N VAL A 219 -9.05 -6.92 18.48
CA VAL A 219 -7.99 -6.38 19.33
C VAL A 219 -8.42 -5.02 19.85
N GLU A 220 -8.42 -4.84 21.18
CA GLU A 220 -8.79 -3.59 21.83
C GLU A 220 -7.90 -2.43 21.32
N GLY A 221 -8.52 -1.31 20.97
CA GLY A 221 -7.84 -0.14 20.41
C GLY A 221 -7.46 -0.25 18.92
N ILE A 222 -7.53 -1.45 18.32
CA ILE A 222 -7.23 -1.69 16.90
C ILE A 222 -8.51 -1.99 16.10
N GLY A 223 -9.46 -2.70 16.73
CA GLY A 223 -10.73 -3.12 16.12
C GLY A 223 -10.70 -4.56 15.63
N ASP A 224 -11.58 -4.87 14.68
CA ASP A 224 -11.91 -6.22 14.25
C ASP A 224 -11.15 -6.65 13.00
N SER A 225 -10.80 -7.93 12.91
CA SER A 225 -10.59 -8.58 11.61
C SER A 225 -11.92 -8.63 10.85
N THR A 226 -11.87 -8.44 9.54
CA THR A 226 -13.07 -8.50 8.68
C THR A 226 -12.82 -9.40 7.49
N SER A 227 -13.87 -10.03 6.97
CA SER A 227 -13.80 -10.81 5.74
C SER A 227 -14.78 -10.29 4.70
N ASN A 228 -14.40 -10.40 3.43
CA ASN A 228 -15.24 -10.07 2.29
C ASN A 228 -15.11 -11.16 1.24
N ILE A 229 -16.23 -11.70 0.79
CA ILE A 229 -16.29 -12.56 -0.40
C ILE A 229 -16.37 -11.62 -1.60
N GLY A 230 -15.23 -11.47 -2.30
CA GLY A 230 -15.12 -10.51 -3.41
C GLY A 230 -15.55 -11.09 -4.76
N LEU A 231 -15.33 -12.39 -4.97
CA LEU A 231 -15.69 -13.09 -6.20
C LEU A 231 -16.31 -14.45 -5.89
N ILE A 232 -17.27 -14.86 -6.70
CA ILE A 232 -17.83 -16.20 -6.71
C ILE A 232 -18.19 -16.60 -8.14
N HIS A 233 -17.79 -17.79 -8.56
CA HIS A 233 -18.07 -18.35 -9.87
C HIS A 233 -18.46 -19.82 -9.77
N GLY A 234 -19.31 -20.33 -10.67
CA GLY A 234 -19.64 -21.77 -10.69
C GLY A 234 -20.71 -22.14 -11.70
N GLY A 235 -20.68 -23.42 -12.08
CA GLY A 235 -21.62 -23.99 -13.02
C GLY A 235 -21.44 -23.53 -14.46
N ARG A 236 -22.26 -24.10 -15.36
CA ARG A 236 -22.21 -23.77 -16.79
C ARG A 236 -23.61 -23.60 -17.40
N ALA A 237 -24.62 -24.25 -16.86
CA ALA A 237 -26.01 -24.16 -17.32
C ALA A 237 -26.99 -24.59 -16.22
N PRO A 238 -28.22 -24.04 -16.15
CA PRO A 238 -29.20 -24.35 -15.10
C PRO A 238 -29.67 -25.81 -15.07
N ASN A 239 -29.60 -26.52 -16.19
CA ASN A 239 -29.99 -27.91 -16.31
C ASN A 239 -28.83 -28.92 -16.14
N VAL A 240 -27.67 -28.45 -15.66
CA VAL A 240 -26.48 -29.26 -15.40
C VAL A 240 -26.05 -29.07 -13.94
N ILE A 241 -25.89 -30.17 -13.21
CA ILE A 241 -25.28 -30.12 -11.87
C ILE A 241 -23.81 -29.62 -12.01
N ALA A 242 -23.46 -28.59 -11.27
CA ALA A 242 -22.16 -27.93 -11.38
C ALA A 242 -21.02 -28.85 -10.88
N ASP A 243 -20.04 -29.11 -11.72
CA ASP A 243 -18.84 -29.90 -11.39
C ASP A 243 -17.67 -29.05 -10.89
N ARG A 244 -17.75 -27.72 -10.99
CA ARG A 244 -16.76 -26.77 -10.46
C ARG A 244 -17.43 -25.50 -9.94
N ALA A 245 -16.90 -25.00 -8.84
CA ALA A 245 -17.22 -23.66 -8.33
C ALA A 245 -15.99 -23.11 -7.54
N GLU A 246 -15.86 -21.79 -7.48
CA GLU A 246 -14.78 -21.12 -6.79
C GLU A 246 -15.23 -19.82 -6.15
N ALA A 247 -14.57 -19.41 -5.09
CA ALA A 247 -14.75 -18.12 -4.46
C ALA A 247 -13.39 -17.54 -4.01
N HIS A 248 -13.30 -16.19 -4.09
CA HIS A 248 -12.12 -15.47 -3.60
C HIS A 248 -12.54 -14.51 -2.48
N LEU A 249 -11.85 -14.63 -1.35
CA LEU A 249 -12.07 -13.84 -0.16
C LEU A 249 -10.86 -12.99 0.16
N LEU A 250 -11.11 -11.84 0.78
CA LEU A 250 -10.08 -11.02 1.42
C LEU A 250 -10.39 -10.86 2.89
N VAL A 251 -9.45 -11.27 3.75
CA VAL A 251 -9.55 -11.09 5.20
C VAL A 251 -8.59 -9.99 5.64
N ARG A 252 -9.08 -8.98 6.35
CA ARG A 252 -8.24 -7.97 7.01
C ARG A 252 -7.79 -8.49 8.36
N LEU A 253 -6.47 -8.45 8.59
CA LEU A 253 -5.84 -9.01 9.78
C LEU A 253 -5.58 -7.92 10.83
N VAL A 254 -5.86 -8.23 12.10
CA VAL A 254 -5.48 -7.41 13.27
C VAL A 254 -4.49 -8.14 14.18
N GLY A 255 -3.84 -9.18 13.66
CA GLY A 255 -2.86 -10.02 14.35
C GLY A 255 -2.32 -11.11 13.42
N PRO A 256 -1.68 -12.16 13.96
CA PRO A 256 -1.18 -13.29 13.18
C PRO A 256 -2.28 -13.94 12.34
N SER A 257 -1.96 -14.37 11.12
CA SER A 257 -2.92 -15.00 10.20
C SER A 257 -3.24 -16.45 10.57
N GLU A 258 -2.34 -17.16 11.24
CA GLU A 258 -2.42 -18.61 11.45
C GLU A 258 -3.72 -19.10 12.12
N PRO A 259 -4.26 -18.44 13.17
CA PRO A 259 -5.55 -18.83 13.73
C PRO A 259 -6.69 -18.75 12.73
N ILE A 260 -6.68 -17.73 11.87
CA ILE A 260 -7.71 -17.53 10.83
C ILE A 260 -7.55 -18.58 9.73
N ARG A 261 -6.31 -18.84 9.27
CA ARG A 261 -6.00 -19.88 8.27
C ARG A 261 -6.49 -21.24 8.75
N SER A 262 -6.14 -21.63 9.97
CA SER A 262 -6.56 -22.90 10.57
C SER A 262 -8.09 -23.00 10.68
N ALA A 263 -8.77 -21.91 11.07
CA ALA A 263 -10.23 -21.89 11.17
C ALA A 263 -10.91 -22.03 9.80
N ILE A 264 -10.39 -21.35 8.77
CA ILE A 264 -10.92 -21.46 7.39
C ILE A 264 -10.71 -22.88 6.87
N VAL A 265 -9.52 -23.48 7.04
CA VAL A 265 -9.25 -24.86 6.61
C VAL A 265 -10.22 -25.83 7.28
N ALA A 266 -10.45 -25.67 8.59
CA ALA A 266 -11.41 -26.50 9.33
C ALA A 266 -12.86 -26.32 8.84
N ALA A 267 -13.29 -25.08 8.57
CA ALA A 267 -14.64 -24.75 8.10
C ALA A 267 -14.96 -25.39 6.74
N VAL A 268 -13.97 -25.50 5.84
CA VAL A 268 -14.18 -26.07 4.50
C VAL A 268 -13.86 -27.56 4.39
N ALA A 269 -13.34 -28.17 5.47
CA ALA A 269 -12.80 -29.52 5.46
C ALA A 269 -13.75 -30.55 4.78
N GLY A 270 -13.20 -31.36 3.88
CA GLY A 270 -13.91 -32.39 3.13
C GLY A 270 -14.83 -31.90 2.00
N ARG A 271 -14.99 -30.57 1.82
CA ARG A 271 -15.86 -29.97 0.79
C ARG A 271 -15.12 -29.23 -0.29
N CYS A 272 -14.08 -28.48 0.09
CA CYS A 272 -13.35 -27.60 -0.80
C CYS A 272 -11.85 -27.65 -0.55
N GLU A 273 -11.08 -27.31 -1.59
CA GLU A 273 -9.66 -26.99 -1.50
C GLU A 273 -9.50 -25.51 -1.15
N VAL A 274 -8.46 -25.16 -0.36
CA VAL A 274 -8.13 -23.77 0.05
C VAL A 274 -6.71 -23.45 -0.35
N ILE A 275 -6.54 -22.28 -1.01
CA ILE A 275 -5.25 -21.71 -1.34
C ILE A 275 -5.15 -20.32 -0.70
N PHE A 276 -4.06 -20.07 0.03
CA PHE A 276 -3.72 -18.75 0.56
C PHE A 276 -2.73 -18.09 -0.40
N SER A 277 -3.24 -17.27 -1.32
CA SER A 277 -2.46 -16.74 -2.45
C SER A 277 -1.71 -15.44 -2.15
N LEU A 278 -2.09 -14.72 -1.07
CA LEU A 278 -1.41 -13.51 -0.61
C LEU A 278 -1.55 -13.40 0.90
N GLU A 279 -0.45 -13.04 1.56
CA GLU A 279 -0.45 -12.64 2.96
C GLU A 279 0.42 -11.41 3.15
N LEU A 280 -0.19 -10.34 3.67
CA LEU A 280 0.48 -9.15 4.16
C LEU A 280 0.26 -9.07 5.66
N PRO A 281 1.30 -9.03 6.49
CA PRO A 281 1.13 -9.09 7.94
C PRO A 281 0.50 -7.82 8.50
N PHE A 282 -0.18 -7.97 9.62
CA PHE A 282 -0.57 -6.87 10.50
C PHE A 282 0.69 -6.21 11.07
N VAL A 283 0.71 -4.87 11.11
CA VAL A 283 1.81 -4.10 11.71
C VAL A 283 1.26 -3.23 12.83
N GLN A 284 1.76 -3.45 14.04
CA GLN A 284 1.52 -2.56 15.17
C GLN A 284 2.67 -1.55 15.27
N MET A 285 2.34 -0.29 15.51
CA MET A 285 3.29 0.82 15.59
C MET A 285 3.18 1.53 16.93
N ARG A 286 4.27 2.18 17.33
CA ARG A 286 4.33 2.91 18.58
C ARG A 286 3.62 4.25 18.50
N ALA A 287 2.78 4.56 19.49
CA ALA A 287 2.22 5.89 19.66
C ALA A 287 3.27 6.88 20.17
N LEU A 288 3.12 8.14 19.79
CA LEU A 288 3.92 9.25 20.31
C LEU A 288 3.02 10.35 20.88
N PRO A 289 3.37 10.93 22.03
CA PRO A 289 2.60 12.02 22.63
C PRO A 289 2.49 13.23 21.69
N GLY A 290 1.33 13.88 21.70
CA GLY A 290 1.10 15.10 20.95
C GLY A 290 0.74 14.89 19.47
N PHE A 291 0.42 13.67 19.07
CA PHE A 291 -0.18 13.35 17.78
C PHE A 291 -1.60 12.80 17.99
N GLU A 292 -2.52 13.21 17.13
CA GLU A 292 -3.79 12.50 16.99
C GLU A 292 -3.50 11.14 16.36
N THR A 293 -4.25 10.10 16.75
CA THR A 293 -3.99 8.74 16.32
C THR A 293 -5.15 8.13 15.56
N MET A 294 -4.84 7.11 14.75
CA MET A 294 -5.82 6.32 14.02
C MET A 294 -5.32 4.88 13.81
N VAL A 295 -6.16 4.01 13.27
CA VAL A 295 -5.79 2.69 12.77
C VAL A 295 -6.02 2.66 11.27
N ALA A 296 -4.97 2.41 10.49
CA ALA A 296 -5.08 2.22 9.05
C ALA A 296 -5.71 0.84 8.75
N LYS A 297 -6.89 0.87 8.11
CA LYS A 297 -7.62 -0.36 7.76
C LYS A 297 -7.11 -1.01 6.46
N PHE A 298 -6.12 -0.42 5.84
CA PHE A 298 -5.48 -0.83 4.60
C PHE A 298 -4.04 -1.32 4.85
N THR A 299 -3.44 -1.94 3.85
CA THR A 299 -2.04 -2.38 3.84
C THR A 299 -1.13 -1.28 3.31
N THR A 300 0.17 -1.38 3.59
CA THR A 300 1.20 -0.43 3.19
C THR A 300 2.48 -1.17 2.82
N ASP A 301 3.51 -0.46 2.36
CA ASP A 301 4.84 -1.01 2.11
C ASP A 301 5.66 -1.34 3.37
N ILE A 302 5.21 -0.95 4.57
CA ILE A 302 5.95 -1.17 5.82
C ILE A 302 6.38 -2.64 6.01
N PRO A 303 5.52 -3.67 5.77
CA PRO A 303 5.91 -5.07 5.90
C PRO A 303 7.06 -5.49 4.96
N ALA A 304 7.23 -4.79 3.85
CA ALA A 304 8.30 -5.04 2.90
C ALA A 304 9.59 -4.22 3.18
N LEU A 305 9.55 -3.25 4.10
CA LEU A 305 10.66 -2.36 4.45
C LEU A 305 11.25 -2.64 5.85
N THR A 306 11.28 -3.88 6.27
CA THR A 306 11.65 -4.32 7.63
C THR A 306 13.09 -3.96 8.05
N ALA A 307 14.00 -3.75 7.11
CA ALA A 307 15.39 -3.39 7.35
C ALA A 307 15.66 -1.87 7.45
N TRP A 308 14.60 -1.03 7.36
CA TRP A 308 14.74 0.44 7.32
C TRP A 308 14.51 1.13 8.67
N GLY A 309 14.45 0.37 9.77
CA GLY A 309 14.28 0.86 11.13
C GLY A 309 12.87 0.72 11.68
N GLU A 310 12.62 1.32 12.86
CA GLU A 310 11.31 1.30 13.51
C GLU A 310 10.28 2.06 12.65
N PRO A 311 9.15 1.42 12.28
CA PRO A 311 8.20 2.03 11.36
C PRO A 311 7.19 2.95 12.06
N PHE A 312 6.85 4.03 11.37
CA PHE A 312 5.73 4.94 11.67
C PHE A 312 4.95 5.20 10.39
N LEU A 313 3.66 5.51 10.51
CA LEU A 313 2.78 5.76 9.38
C LEU A 313 2.01 7.07 9.60
N LEU A 314 2.17 8.01 8.69
CA LEU A 314 1.55 9.33 8.75
C LEU A 314 1.48 9.94 7.35
N GLY A 315 0.38 10.58 6.99
CA GLY A 315 0.32 11.39 5.77
C GLY A 315 -0.96 12.21 5.67
N PRO A 316 -0.96 13.20 4.76
CA PRO A 316 -2.13 14.02 4.50
C PRO A 316 -3.16 13.29 3.65
N GLY A 317 -4.39 13.77 3.68
CA GLY A 317 -5.48 13.28 2.87
C GLY A 317 -6.15 12.03 3.42
N SER A 318 -7.28 11.70 2.83
CA SER A 318 -8.15 10.62 3.27
C SER A 318 -8.16 9.46 2.28
N ILE A 319 -7.98 8.25 2.79
CA ILE A 319 -8.09 7.02 1.99
C ILE A 319 -9.47 6.86 1.30
N HIS A 320 -10.50 7.56 1.80
CA HIS A 320 -11.85 7.48 1.24
C HIS A 320 -11.98 8.11 -0.16
N VAL A 321 -11.04 8.98 -0.56
CA VAL A 321 -11.01 9.58 -1.92
C VAL A 321 -9.96 8.93 -2.82
N ALA A 322 -9.02 8.17 -2.25
CA ALA A 322 -8.05 7.40 -3.02
C ALA A 322 -8.75 6.40 -3.95
N HIS A 323 -8.14 6.14 -5.11
CA HIS A 323 -8.64 5.19 -6.13
C HIS A 323 -9.98 5.59 -6.78
N THR A 324 -10.53 6.78 -6.47
CA THR A 324 -11.77 7.28 -7.08
C THR A 324 -11.49 8.24 -8.23
N PRO A 325 -12.47 8.49 -9.13
CA PRO A 325 -12.35 9.56 -10.15
C PRO A 325 -12.27 10.97 -9.55
N GLU A 326 -12.71 11.15 -8.31
CA GLU A 326 -12.75 12.41 -7.57
C GLU A 326 -11.59 12.54 -6.59
N GLU A 327 -10.49 11.83 -6.83
CA GLU A 327 -9.31 11.89 -5.98
C GLU A 327 -8.78 13.32 -5.87
N LYS A 328 -8.53 13.74 -4.62
CA LYS A 328 -8.12 15.09 -4.29
C LYS A 328 -7.38 15.16 -2.96
N ILE A 329 -6.64 16.25 -2.76
CA ILE A 329 -5.97 16.58 -1.49
C ILE A 329 -6.24 18.04 -1.11
N ALA A 330 -6.51 18.30 0.16
CA ALA A 330 -6.66 19.66 0.65
C ALA A 330 -5.28 20.35 0.75
N LYS A 331 -5.17 21.56 0.20
CA LYS A 331 -3.93 22.35 0.25
C LYS A 331 -3.47 22.62 1.68
N ARG A 332 -4.43 22.84 2.58
CA ARG A 332 -4.18 23.03 4.00
C ARG A 332 -3.58 21.77 4.64
N GLU A 333 -4.13 20.58 4.37
CA GLU A 333 -3.63 19.32 4.92
C GLU A 333 -2.18 19.03 4.47
N LEU A 334 -1.85 19.32 3.20
CA LEU A 334 -0.47 19.23 2.72
C LEU A 334 0.49 20.09 3.52
N GLN A 335 0.11 21.35 3.78
CA GLN A 335 0.95 22.29 4.52
C GLN A 335 1.10 21.89 6.00
N GLU A 336 0.02 21.45 6.63
CA GLU A 336 0.01 20.96 8.01
C GLU A 336 0.89 19.70 8.16
N CYS A 337 0.79 18.77 7.21
CA CYS A 337 1.56 17.53 7.22
C CYS A 337 3.07 17.75 7.17
N VAL A 338 3.55 18.75 6.44
CA VAL A 338 4.97 19.14 6.46
C VAL A 338 5.43 19.41 7.89
N GLY A 339 4.61 20.14 8.68
CA GLY A 339 4.89 20.41 10.09
C GLY A 339 4.88 19.15 10.96
N LEU A 340 3.94 18.23 10.70
CA LEU A 340 3.81 16.97 11.43
C LEU A 340 4.97 16.02 11.16
N TYR A 341 5.44 15.88 9.90
CA TYR A 341 6.64 15.12 9.58
C TYR A 341 7.88 15.67 10.29
N VAL A 342 8.06 17.00 10.31
CA VAL A 342 9.18 17.64 11.02
C VAL A 342 9.09 17.39 12.52
N LYS A 343 7.90 17.52 13.11
CA LYS A 343 7.65 17.26 14.53
C LYS A 343 7.96 15.81 14.89
N LEU A 344 7.44 14.86 14.08
CA LEU A 344 7.63 13.43 14.29
C LEU A 344 9.11 13.06 14.20
N ALA A 345 9.78 13.43 13.11
CA ALA A 345 11.19 13.12 12.92
C ALA A 345 12.08 13.68 14.05
N LYS A 346 11.85 14.93 14.49
CA LYS A 346 12.59 15.52 15.63
C LYS A 346 12.32 14.79 16.94
N ALA A 347 11.09 14.38 17.21
CA ALA A 347 10.75 13.63 18.42
C ALA A 347 11.39 12.22 18.45
N LEU A 348 11.65 11.62 17.28
CA LEU A 348 12.28 10.31 17.17
C LEU A 348 13.80 10.36 17.37
N VAL A 349 14.46 11.46 16.99
CA VAL A 349 15.93 11.58 17.07
C VAL A 349 16.42 12.36 18.30
N ALA A 350 15.48 12.93 19.08
CA ALA A 350 15.81 13.57 20.37
C ALA A 350 16.19 12.51 21.41
#